data_8d4be1f8d4472e7d5d85e46e54750770
#
_entry.id   8d4be1f8d4472e7d5d85e46e54750770
#
_cell.length_a   1.000
_cell.length_b   1.000
_cell.length_c   1.000
_cell.angle_alpha   90.00
_cell.angle_beta   90.00
_cell.angle_gamma   90.00
#
_symmetry.space_group_name_H-M   'P 1'
#
loop_
_entity.id
_entity.type
_entity.pdbx_description
1 polymer ?
#
loop_
_entity_poly.entity_id
_entity_poly.type
_entity_poly.pdbx_seq_one_letter_code
_entity_poly.pdbx_strand_id
1 'polypeptide(L)'
;MTPIQIDKEARVSMKMEIKIGQGKVKLKDLAIFSRQFATMIGSGLSLLRTLNILSEQTENPLLAKTISAVRDDVERGSSLSAAMSKHPKVYPTLFTAMVRAGETGGQLDTVLLRVADNME
;
A
#
# COMPACT_ATOMS: atom_id res chain seq x y z
N MET A 1 -18.44 8.77 28.98
CA MET A 1 -18.15 8.23 28.31
C MET A 1 -17.95 7.92 28.11
N THR A 2 -18.08 8.09 28.53
CA THR A 2 -17.77 7.65 27.82
C THR A 2 -17.60 7.63 27.50
N PRO A 3 -17.52 8.15 27.29
CA PRO A 3 -17.24 7.90 26.51
C PRO A 3 -17.04 7.90 26.35
N ILE A 4 -17.05 8.54 26.20
CA ILE A 4 -16.73 8.25 25.48
C ILE A 4 -16.34 8.23 25.40
N GLN A 5 -16.45 8.52 25.54
CA GLN A 5 -16.03 8.24 25.11
C GLN A 5 -15.57 8.01 24.72
N ILE A 6 -15.61 8.56 25.13
CA ILE A 6 -15.20 8.14 24.52
C ILE A 6 -14.71 7.86 24.45
N ASP A 7 -14.90 8.30 24.81
CA ASP A 7 -14.46 7.79 24.38
C ASP A 7 -14.17 7.47 24.17
N LYS A 8 -14.05 7.71 24.12
CA LYS A 8 -13.80 7.25 23.61
C LYS A 8 -13.56 7.01 23.12
N GLU A 9 -13.68 7.32 23.25
CA GLU A 9 -13.48 6.95 22.62
C GLU A 9 -13.28 6.68 22.05
N ALA A 10 -13.24 7.61 22.43
CA ALA A 10 -13.14 7.14 21.63
C ALA A 10 -12.91 6.79 21.47
N ARG A 11 -12.99 7.12 21.71
CA ARG A 11 -12.85 6.50 21.19
C ARG A 11 -12.93 5.93 20.63
N VAL A 12 -13.08 6.36 20.48
CA VAL A 12 -13.12 5.59 19.69
C VAL A 12 -12.92 5.53 19.22
N SER A 13 -13.07 5.88 19.31
CA SER A 13 -13.06 5.46 18.54
C SER A 13 -12.67 5.27 18.26
N MET A 14 -12.66 5.85 18.39
CA MET A 14 -12.43 5.31 17.74
C MET A 14 -12.40 4.54 17.46
N LYS A 15 -12.54 4.78 17.52
CA LYS A 15 -12.52 3.80 17.07
C LYS A 15 -12.73 3.43 16.53
N MET A 16 -13.08 3.71 16.42
CA MET A 16 -13.29 3.06 15.70
C MET A 16 -13.20 3.30 15.15
N GLU A 17 -13.20 3.86 15.22
CA GLU A 17 -13.14 3.73 14.47
C GLU A 17 -12.78 3.59 14.02
N ILE A 18 -12.84 4.01 14.48
CA ILE A 18 -12.49 3.59 13.90
C ILE A 18 -12.20 2.86 13.52
N LYS A 19 -12.05 3.04 13.69
CA LYS A 19 -11.67 1.91 12.96
C LYS A 19 -12.40 1.68 11.66
N ILE A 20 -13.38 2.36 11.49
CA ILE A 20 -14.24 2.21 10.34
C ILE A 20 -13.52 2.60 9.06
N GLY A 21 -13.06 3.80 8.97
CA GLY A 21 -12.35 4.26 7.79
C GLY A 21 -11.01 3.59 7.61
N GLN A 22 -10.49 2.96 8.66
CA GLN A 22 -9.18 2.33 8.61
C GLN A 22 -9.20 0.93 8.06
N GLY A 23 -10.36 0.33 7.94
CA GLY A 23 -10.45 -1.05 7.52
C GLY A 23 -10.45 -1.25 6.02
N LYS A 24 -10.31 -0.19 5.25
CA LYS A 24 -10.53 -0.31 3.82
C LYS A 24 -9.54 0.50 3.00
N VAL A 25 -9.02 -0.13 1.94
CA VAL A 25 -8.23 0.55 0.92
C VAL A 25 -9.04 0.50 -0.37
N LYS A 26 -9.34 1.66 -0.93
CA LYS A 26 -10.13 1.77 -2.14
C LYS A 26 -9.25 1.64 -3.37
N LEU A 27 -9.87 1.31 -4.50
CA LEU A 27 -9.14 1.25 -5.77
C LEU A 27 -8.45 2.58 -6.08
N LYS A 28 -9.10 3.69 -5.73
CA LYS A 28 -8.50 5.00 -5.92
C LYS A 28 -7.20 5.14 -5.13
N ASP A 29 -7.18 4.65 -3.89
CA ASP A 29 -5.98 4.70 -3.07
C ASP A 29 -4.85 3.90 -3.71
N LEU A 30 -5.17 2.71 -4.23
CA LEU A 30 -4.18 1.88 -4.90
C LEU A 30 -3.70 2.49 -6.21
N ALA A 31 -4.60 3.17 -6.93
CA ALA A 31 -4.22 3.83 -8.17
C ALA A 31 -3.21 4.94 -7.90
N ILE A 32 -3.47 5.77 -6.90
CA ILE A 32 -2.56 6.84 -6.52
C ILE A 32 -1.21 6.25 -6.07
N PHE A 33 -1.26 5.23 -5.23
CA PHE A 33 -0.06 4.56 -4.75
C PHE A 33 0.76 4.00 -5.93
N SER A 34 0.09 3.33 -6.85
CA SER A 34 0.77 2.71 -7.99
C SER A 34 1.42 3.74 -8.88
N ARG A 35 0.73 4.85 -9.11
CA ARG A 35 1.24 5.92 -9.97
C ARG A 35 2.46 6.58 -9.34
N GLN A 36 2.40 6.87 -8.06
CA GLN A 36 3.54 7.45 -7.35
C GLN A 36 4.72 6.49 -7.30
N PHE A 37 4.42 5.22 -7.06
CA PHE A 37 5.43 4.17 -7.02
C PHE A 37 6.16 4.12 -8.38
N ALA A 38 5.38 4.07 -9.46
CA ALA A 38 5.96 4.01 -10.80
C ALA A 38 6.86 5.21 -11.07
N THR A 39 6.40 6.40 -10.69
CA THR A 39 7.18 7.62 -10.91
C THR A 39 8.51 7.56 -10.18
N MET A 40 8.50 7.12 -8.95
CA MET A 40 9.74 7.07 -8.15
C MET A 40 10.71 6.01 -8.68
N ILE A 41 10.21 4.84 -9.04
CA ILE A 41 11.05 3.79 -9.62
C ILE A 41 11.61 4.26 -10.95
N GLY A 42 10.77 4.88 -11.78
CA GLY A 42 11.21 5.41 -13.07
C GLY A 42 12.25 6.52 -12.95
N SER A 43 12.28 7.21 -11.81
CA SER A 43 13.27 8.25 -11.53
C SER A 43 14.60 7.69 -11.03
N GLY A 44 14.69 6.39 -10.81
CA GLY A 44 15.91 5.75 -10.37
C GLY A 44 16.03 5.54 -8.88
N LEU A 45 14.98 5.81 -8.10
CA LEU A 45 15.02 5.54 -6.68
C LEU A 45 15.00 4.03 -6.42
N SER A 46 15.70 3.61 -5.38
CA SER A 46 15.69 2.21 -5.00
C SER A 46 14.31 1.79 -4.50
N LEU A 47 14.05 0.49 -4.57
CA LEU A 47 12.76 -0.05 -4.12
C LEU A 47 12.51 0.25 -2.64
N LEU A 48 13.51 0.02 -1.79
CA LEU A 48 13.34 0.25 -0.35
C LEU A 48 13.09 1.71 -0.03
N ARG A 49 13.83 2.60 -0.69
CA ARG A 49 13.63 4.03 -0.46
C ARG A 49 12.25 4.48 -0.90
N THR A 50 11.81 3.99 -2.04
CA THR A 50 10.49 4.29 -2.56
C THR A 50 9.40 3.84 -1.58
N LEU A 51 9.50 2.60 -1.08
CA LEU A 51 8.53 2.09 -0.13
C LEU A 51 8.51 2.89 1.16
N ASN A 52 9.69 3.31 1.62
CA ASN A 52 9.78 4.12 2.83
C ASN A 52 9.07 5.47 2.65
N ILE A 53 9.34 6.14 1.53
CA ILE A 53 8.71 7.43 1.25
C ILE A 53 7.19 7.27 1.14
N LEU A 54 6.73 6.24 0.43
CA LEU A 54 5.31 6.02 0.25
C LEU A 54 4.60 5.70 1.54
N SER A 55 5.24 4.95 2.45
CA SER A 55 4.65 4.64 3.75
C SER A 55 4.42 5.91 4.57
N GLU A 56 5.26 6.93 4.38
CA GLU A 56 5.14 8.20 5.10
C GLU A 56 4.13 9.13 4.45
N GLN A 57 3.97 9.08 3.13
CA GLN A 57 3.14 10.02 2.41
C GLN A 57 1.72 9.54 2.15
N THR A 58 1.47 8.25 2.27
CA THR A 58 0.16 7.69 1.99
C THR A 58 -0.83 8.09 3.07
N GLU A 59 -1.97 8.67 2.66
CA GLU A 59 -2.95 9.18 3.60
C GLU A 59 -3.80 8.09 4.23
N ASN A 60 -4.08 7.03 3.51
CA ASN A 60 -4.90 5.93 4.04
C ASN A 60 -4.09 5.15 5.08
N PRO A 61 -4.53 5.12 6.35
CA PRO A 61 -3.74 4.49 7.42
C PRO A 61 -3.48 3.01 7.20
N LEU A 62 -4.47 2.29 6.68
CA LEU A 62 -4.29 0.85 6.44
C LEU A 62 -3.27 0.62 5.33
N LEU A 63 -3.37 1.39 4.25
CA LEU A 63 -2.41 1.27 3.16
C LEU A 63 -1.00 1.64 3.62
N ALA A 64 -0.87 2.73 4.37
CA ALA A 64 0.42 3.16 4.90
C ALA A 64 1.06 2.08 5.77
N LYS A 65 0.27 1.47 6.65
CA LYS A 65 0.73 0.40 7.51
C LYS A 65 1.17 -0.81 6.70
N THR A 66 0.40 -1.14 5.67
CA THR A 66 0.71 -2.28 4.81
C THR A 66 1.98 -2.04 4.00
N ILE A 67 2.18 -0.80 3.52
CA ILE A 67 3.40 -0.45 2.81
C ILE A 67 4.61 -0.63 3.71
N SER A 68 4.51 -0.23 4.98
CA SER A 68 5.59 -0.42 5.94
C SER A 68 5.91 -1.90 6.15
N ALA A 69 4.88 -2.74 6.23
CA ALA A 69 5.07 -4.18 6.39
C ALA A 69 5.74 -4.78 5.16
N VAL A 70 5.32 -4.35 3.98
CA VAL A 70 5.93 -4.80 2.72
C VAL A 70 7.41 -4.38 2.67
N ARG A 71 7.70 -3.14 3.07
CA ARG A 71 9.07 -2.65 3.12
C ARG A 71 9.94 -3.54 4.00
N ASP A 72 9.44 -3.89 5.18
CA ASP A 72 10.19 -4.72 6.11
C ASP A 72 10.50 -6.09 5.51
N ASP A 73 9.52 -6.69 4.84
CA ASP A 73 9.73 -7.99 4.20
C ASP A 73 10.73 -7.92 3.06
N VAL A 74 10.64 -6.88 2.24
CA VAL A 74 11.58 -6.68 1.14
C VAL A 74 13.00 -6.49 1.69
N GLU A 75 13.12 -5.75 2.77
CA GLU A 75 14.40 -5.54 3.42
C GLU A 75 15.02 -6.85 3.90
N ARG A 76 14.18 -7.80 4.30
CA ARG A 76 14.65 -9.13 4.73
C ARG A 76 14.93 -10.09 3.57
N GLY A 77 14.70 -9.65 2.35
CA GLY A 77 15.01 -10.44 1.17
C GLY A 77 13.84 -10.95 0.37
N SER A 78 12.61 -10.62 0.75
CA SER A 78 11.42 -11.02 -0.04
C SER A 78 11.32 -10.19 -1.31
N SER A 79 10.75 -10.79 -2.36
CA SER A 79 10.38 -9.98 -3.52
C SER A 79 9.19 -9.11 -3.17
N LEU A 80 9.01 -8.03 -3.94
CA LEU A 80 7.89 -7.11 -3.73
C LEU A 80 6.55 -7.84 -3.84
N SER A 81 6.38 -8.63 -4.89
CA SER A 81 5.12 -9.36 -5.10
C SER A 81 4.85 -10.37 -3.98
N ALA A 82 5.88 -11.07 -3.51
CA ALA A 82 5.72 -12.02 -2.40
C ALA A 82 5.29 -11.29 -1.13
N ALA A 83 5.91 -10.14 -0.84
CA ALA A 83 5.57 -9.36 0.33
C ALA A 83 4.13 -8.84 0.24
N MET A 84 3.73 -8.34 -0.92
CA MET A 84 2.36 -7.84 -1.14
C MET A 84 1.32 -8.95 -1.03
N SER A 85 1.67 -10.17 -1.44
CA SER A 85 0.74 -11.30 -1.41
C SER A 85 0.30 -11.67 0.00
N LYS A 86 1.02 -11.23 1.01
CA LYS A 86 0.64 -11.46 2.40
C LYS A 86 -0.52 -10.58 2.85
N HIS A 87 -0.90 -9.61 2.01
CA HIS A 87 -1.94 -8.65 2.36
C HIS A 87 -3.03 -8.63 1.29
N PRO A 88 -3.76 -9.75 1.13
CA PRO A 88 -4.74 -9.86 0.03
C PRO A 88 -5.92 -8.93 0.16
N LYS A 89 -6.19 -8.42 1.36
CA LYS A 89 -7.27 -7.46 1.54
C LYS A 89 -6.92 -6.08 1.02
N VAL A 90 -5.63 -5.79 0.88
CA VAL A 90 -5.15 -4.50 0.39
C VAL A 90 -4.72 -4.60 -1.07
N TYR A 91 -3.98 -5.65 -1.40
CA TYR A 91 -3.46 -5.86 -2.76
C TYR A 91 -4.18 -7.04 -3.40
N PRO A 92 -5.11 -6.78 -4.33
CA PRO A 92 -5.83 -7.86 -5.01
C PRO A 92 -4.87 -8.80 -5.74
N THR A 93 -5.33 -10.03 -5.96
CA THR A 93 -4.52 -11.06 -6.63
C THR A 93 -3.99 -10.58 -7.98
N LEU A 94 -4.85 -9.90 -8.75
CA LEU A 94 -4.44 -9.39 -10.05
C LEU A 94 -3.30 -8.37 -9.90
N PHE A 95 -3.38 -7.52 -8.89
CA PHE A 95 -2.35 -6.53 -8.63
C PHE A 95 -1.00 -7.21 -8.39
N THR A 96 -0.97 -8.18 -7.49
CA THR A 96 0.29 -8.87 -7.15
C THR A 96 0.81 -9.68 -8.33
N ALA A 97 -0.08 -10.24 -9.14
CA ALA A 97 0.35 -10.98 -10.32
C ALA A 97 1.01 -10.05 -11.33
N MET A 98 0.47 -8.85 -11.51
CA MET A 98 1.06 -7.87 -12.43
C MET A 98 2.40 -7.36 -11.91
N VAL A 99 2.49 -7.14 -10.60
CA VAL A 99 3.76 -6.73 -9.99
C VAL A 99 4.82 -7.81 -10.22
N ARG A 100 4.44 -9.08 -10.05
CA ARG A 100 5.36 -10.19 -10.27
C ARG A 100 5.85 -10.20 -11.72
N ALA A 101 4.95 -9.98 -12.67
CA ALA A 101 5.33 -9.91 -14.07
C ALA A 101 6.33 -8.79 -14.32
N GLY A 102 6.11 -7.64 -13.68
CA GLY A 102 7.03 -6.51 -13.81
C GLY A 102 8.40 -6.80 -13.20
N GLU A 103 8.42 -7.48 -12.08
CA GLU A 103 9.69 -7.86 -11.44
C GLU A 103 10.49 -8.79 -12.35
N THR A 104 9.82 -9.78 -12.92
CA THR A 104 10.49 -10.77 -13.76
C THR A 104 11.04 -10.13 -15.03
N GLY A 105 10.28 -9.22 -15.64
CA GLY A 105 10.68 -8.59 -16.89
C GLY A 105 11.54 -7.34 -16.72
N GLY A 106 11.78 -6.89 -15.50
CA GLY A 106 12.53 -5.66 -15.26
C GLY A 106 11.77 -4.40 -15.64
N GLN A 107 10.45 -4.48 -15.70
CA GLN A 107 9.59 -3.36 -16.14
C GLN A 107 8.57 -2.99 -15.08
N LEU A 108 9.02 -2.96 -13.84
CA LEU A 108 8.13 -2.72 -12.71
C LEU A 108 7.39 -1.38 -12.84
N ASP A 109 8.11 -0.33 -13.23
CA ASP A 109 7.51 1.00 -13.38
C ASP A 109 6.40 1.00 -14.44
N THR A 110 6.65 0.37 -15.59
CA THR A 110 5.66 0.28 -16.67
C THR A 110 4.40 -0.46 -16.21
N VAL A 111 4.60 -1.58 -15.51
CA VAL A 111 3.48 -2.39 -15.02
C VAL A 111 2.67 -1.62 -14.00
N LEU A 112 3.33 -0.90 -13.10
CA LEU A 112 2.63 -0.12 -12.08
C LEU A 112 1.77 0.98 -12.69
N LEU A 113 2.24 1.61 -13.77
CA LEU A 113 1.43 2.61 -14.47
C LEU A 113 0.19 1.97 -15.09
N ARG A 114 0.33 0.79 -15.67
CA ARG A 114 -0.82 0.08 -16.25
C ARG A 114 -1.82 -0.30 -15.19
N VAL A 115 -1.33 -0.76 -14.04
CA VAL A 115 -2.22 -1.10 -12.93
C VAL A 115 -2.99 0.14 -12.48
N ALA A 116 -2.30 1.28 -12.36
CA ALA A 116 -2.95 2.52 -11.95
C ALA A 116 -4.05 2.91 -12.93
N ASP A 117 -3.77 2.82 -14.23
CA ASP A 117 -4.77 3.16 -15.26
C ASP A 117 -5.98 2.26 -15.18
N ASN A 118 -5.79 0.97 -14.91
CA ASN A 118 -6.90 0.02 -14.82
C ASN A 118 -7.76 0.26 -13.59
N MET A 119 -7.22 0.85 -12.55
CA MET A 119 -7.94 1.10 -11.31
C MET A 119 -8.68 2.43 -11.30
N GLU A 120 -8.39 3.28 -12.24
CA GLU A 120 -9.08 4.56 -12.36
C GLU A 120 -10.31 4.45 -13.23
#